data_f58e611bbacc2163471a1a763b0bac09
#
_entry.id   f58e611bbacc2163471a1a763b0bac09
#
_cell.length_a   1.000
_cell.length_b   1.000
_cell.length_c   1.000
_cell.angle_alpha   90.00
_cell.angle_beta   90.00
_cell.angle_gamma   90.00
#
_symmetry.space_group_name_H-M   'P 1'
#
loop_
_entity.id
_entity.type
_entity.pdbx_description
1 polymer ?
#
loop_
_entity_poly.entity_id
_entity_poly.type
_entity_poly.pdbx_seq_one_letter_code
_entity_poly.pdbx_strand_id
1 'polypeptide(L)'
;MLAVLAAGQASADVVPEQVSCVVKPLYGYRQDRSPGRIVAVRLKGPELKGEVRVDVAYKKLKETSTFRVDAKDSAEVEIMLPSALPMDKAANVSLTVCGTEKKMKTKVTVDPMRHWTVFLYNHSHVDIGYTNTHKNVEMLHKTNVKEGMKLARETAGHVDGARFVWNPEVTWPIERLWISEPEKRDEVIAAIRRGDLCVDASYVNLNTSICSDEELFHVFKFSRELQRLSGVPADVFQQFDIPGISWGLVPVMAQEGIKYVISWPNTDRGGNAHSRNIDGMPFWWVGPDGHSKVLFLQPGKYSNSGSMDKGNTTGRPWFG
;
A
#
# COMPACT_ATOMS: atom_id res chain seq x y z
N MET A 1 46.31 37.27 4.74
CA MET A 1 45.28 37.49 3.74
C MET A 1 45.75 36.82 2.45
N LEU A 2 45.49 35.53 2.28
CA LEU A 2 45.80 34.78 1.08
C LEU A 2 44.43 34.29 0.50
N ALA A 3 44.04 34.89 -0.57
CA ALA A 3 42.89 34.48 -1.36
C ALA A 3 43.29 33.23 -2.15
N VAL A 4 42.77 32.08 -1.77
CA VAL A 4 42.84 30.85 -2.61
C VAL A 4 41.74 30.99 -3.67
N LEU A 5 42.12 31.33 -4.86
CA LEU A 5 41.33 31.20 -6.06
C LEU A 5 41.13 29.68 -6.29
N ALA A 6 39.96 29.16 -5.97
CA ALA A 6 39.55 27.86 -6.42
C ALA A 6 39.31 27.97 -7.95
N ALA A 7 40.27 27.51 -8.73
CA ALA A 7 40.09 27.27 -10.14
C ALA A 7 38.98 26.20 -10.27
N GLY A 8 37.80 26.62 -10.74
CA GLY A 8 36.76 25.69 -11.14
C GLY A 8 37.29 24.84 -12.29
N GLN A 9 37.52 23.56 -12.02
CA GLN A 9 37.74 22.59 -13.07
C GLN A 9 36.49 22.60 -13.96
N ALA A 10 36.65 22.98 -15.22
CA ALA A 10 35.61 22.82 -16.22
C ALA A 10 35.23 21.32 -16.22
N SER A 11 34.00 21.00 -15.80
CA SER A 11 33.49 19.64 -15.86
C SER A 11 33.43 19.26 -17.36
N ALA A 12 34.12 18.19 -17.73
CA ALA A 12 33.99 17.68 -19.10
C ALA A 12 32.54 17.21 -19.30
N ASP A 13 31.96 17.57 -20.45
CA ASP A 13 30.61 17.12 -20.78
C ASP A 13 30.62 15.65 -21.17
N VAL A 14 29.61 14.91 -20.77
CA VAL A 14 29.43 13.49 -21.10
C VAL A 14 28.99 13.34 -22.56
N VAL A 15 29.64 12.45 -23.30
CA VAL A 15 29.27 12.10 -24.67
C VAL A 15 28.73 10.67 -24.74
N PRO A 16 27.43 10.47 -24.60
CA PRO A 16 26.88 9.12 -24.74
C PRO A 16 26.90 8.65 -26.18
N GLU A 17 27.16 7.38 -26.40
CA GLU A 17 27.04 6.75 -27.73
C GLU A 17 25.59 6.39 -28.08
N GLN A 18 24.80 6.02 -27.05
CA GLN A 18 23.40 5.66 -27.18
C GLN A 18 22.56 6.33 -26.12
N VAL A 19 21.36 6.75 -26.47
CA VAL A 19 20.35 7.29 -25.58
C VAL A 19 19.04 6.55 -25.80
N SER A 20 18.44 6.05 -24.73
CA SER A 20 17.09 5.52 -24.74
C SER A 20 16.27 6.16 -23.61
N CYS A 21 14.96 6.24 -23.80
CA CYS A 21 14.06 6.86 -22.83
C CYS A 21 12.90 5.93 -22.52
N VAL A 22 12.55 5.84 -21.23
CA VAL A 22 11.41 5.07 -20.74
C VAL A 22 10.52 5.96 -19.92
N VAL A 23 9.26 6.10 -20.30
CA VAL A 23 8.25 6.79 -19.49
C VAL A 23 7.89 5.88 -18.33
N LYS A 24 8.04 6.38 -17.10
CA LYS A 24 7.62 5.63 -15.92
C LYS A 24 6.10 5.73 -15.76
N PRO A 25 5.43 4.69 -15.25
CA PRO A 25 3.99 4.69 -15.04
C PRO A 25 3.56 5.55 -13.84
N LEU A 26 4.48 6.32 -13.29
CA LEU A 26 4.29 7.16 -12.11
C LEU A 26 4.54 8.63 -12.46
N TYR A 27 4.00 9.51 -11.64
CA TYR A 27 4.34 10.92 -11.62
C TYR A 27 4.90 11.32 -10.25
N GLY A 28 5.67 12.42 -10.24
CA GLY A 28 6.14 13.06 -9.02
C GLY A 28 5.63 14.49 -8.95
N TYR A 29 5.95 15.17 -7.86
CA TYR A 29 5.70 16.60 -7.73
C TYR A 29 6.96 17.38 -8.07
N ARG A 30 6.79 18.40 -8.92
CA ARG A 30 7.81 19.39 -9.24
C ARG A 30 8.04 20.30 -8.03
N GLN A 31 9.06 21.16 -8.09
CA GLN A 31 9.35 22.12 -7.02
C GLN A 31 8.18 23.07 -6.71
N ASP A 32 7.41 23.43 -7.75
CA ASP A 32 6.20 24.24 -7.64
C ASP A 32 4.95 23.45 -7.20
N ARG A 33 5.14 22.18 -6.78
CA ARG A 33 4.09 21.21 -6.41
C ARG A 33 3.14 20.81 -7.55
N SER A 34 3.38 21.23 -8.77
CA SER A 34 2.62 20.73 -9.92
C SER A 34 3.02 19.28 -10.25
N PRO A 35 2.09 18.45 -10.75
CA PRO A 35 2.44 17.07 -11.13
C PRO A 35 3.30 17.04 -12.37
N GLY A 36 4.27 16.14 -12.41
CA GLY A 36 5.12 15.90 -13.57
C GLY A 36 5.31 14.42 -13.83
N ARG A 37 5.18 14.00 -15.08
CA ARG A 37 5.47 12.63 -15.54
C ARG A 37 6.97 12.39 -15.52
N ILE A 38 7.39 11.22 -15.05
CA ILE A 38 8.80 10.87 -14.94
C ILE A 38 9.24 10.10 -16.18
N VAL A 39 10.36 10.52 -16.75
CA VAL A 39 11.05 9.80 -17.82
C VAL A 39 12.45 9.45 -17.36
N ALA A 40 12.79 8.18 -17.40
CA ALA A 40 14.14 7.70 -17.23
C ALA A 40 14.89 7.81 -18.57
N VAL A 41 15.97 8.58 -18.57
CA VAL A 41 16.88 8.74 -19.71
C VAL A 41 18.10 7.87 -19.42
N ARG A 42 18.26 6.83 -20.22
CA ARG A 42 19.38 5.89 -20.12
C ARG A 42 20.44 6.26 -21.14
N LEU A 43 21.63 6.46 -20.65
CA LEU A 43 22.83 6.78 -21.40
C LEU A 43 23.73 5.54 -21.45
N LYS A 44 24.28 5.22 -22.61
CA LYS A 44 25.31 4.19 -22.75
C LYS A 44 26.51 4.77 -23.48
N GLY A 45 27.69 4.41 -23.04
CA GLY A 45 28.96 4.82 -23.65
C GLY A 45 30.11 4.53 -22.70
N PRO A 46 31.33 4.42 -23.21
CA PRO A 46 32.52 4.26 -22.39
C PRO A 46 32.77 5.56 -21.61
N GLU A 47 32.92 5.46 -20.31
CA GLU A 47 33.32 6.58 -19.45
C GLU A 47 32.35 7.80 -19.46
N LEU A 48 31.15 7.59 -18.93
CA LEU A 48 30.15 8.63 -18.74
C LEU A 48 30.47 9.47 -17.51
N LYS A 49 31.37 10.45 -17.61
CA LYS A 49 31.83 11.26 -16.48
C LYS A 49 31.73 12.74 -16.80
N GLY A 50 30.89 13.48 -16.05
CA GLY A 50 30.72 14.91 -16.25
C GLY A 50 29.27 15.37 -16.15
N GLU A 51 28.95 16.44 -16.86
CA GLU A 51 27.58 16.98 -16.90
C GLU A 51 26.84 16.52 -18.13
N VAL A 52 25.56 16.18 -17.93
CA VAL A 52 24.60 15.84 -19.00
C VAL A 52 23.45 16.82 -18.92
N ARG A 53 23.17 17.48 -20.02
CA ARG A 53 22.01 18.36 -20.17
C ARG A 53 20.93 17.66 -20.98
N VAL A 54 19.71 17.66 -20.49
CA VAL A 54 18.54 17.12 -21.19
C VAL A 54 17.54 18.25 -21.43
N ASP A 55 17.36 18.59 -22.71
CA ASP A 55 16.35 19.56 -23.13
C ASP A 55 15.05 18.81 -23.45
N VAL A 56 13.95 19.24 -22.88
CA VAL A 56 12.59 18.72 -23.10
C VAL A 56 11.81 19.74 -23.94
N ALA A 57 11.17 19.30 -24.99
CA ALA A 57 10.31 20.17 -25.81
C ALA A 57 8.93 19.52 -26.03
N TYR A 58 7.87 20.24 -25.64
CA TYR A 58 6.48 19.90 -25.90
C TYR A 58 5.71 21.15 -26.39
N LYS A 59 5.26 21.13 -27.64
CA LYS A 59 4.65 22.30 -28.29
C LYS A 59 5.59 23.54 -28.21
N LYS A 60 5.13 24.59 -27.53
CA LYS A 60 5.91 25.84 -27.33
C LYS A 60 6.74 25.80 -26.03
N LEU A 61 6.55 24.78 -25.16
CA LEU A 61 7.28 24.64 -23.93
C LEU A 61 8.65 24.04 -24.18
N LYS A 62 9.66 24.61 -23.55
CA LYS A 62 11.02 24.08 -23.51
C LYS A 62 11.53 24.17 -22.09
N GLU A 63 12.04 23.09 -21.58
CA GLU A 63 12.66 23.00 -20.24
C GLU A 63 13.99 22.28 -20.36
N THR A 64 14.92 22.62 -19.48
CA THR A 64 16.25 22.03 -19.45
C THR A 64 16.53 21.52 -18.05
N SER A 65 17.07 20.32 -17.97
CA SER A 65 17.58 19.72 -16.73
C SER A 65 19.04 19.34 -16.91
N THR A 66 19.86 19.59 -15.89
CA THR A 66 21.29 19.25 -15.90
C THR A 66 21.57 18.26 -14.79
N PHE A 67 22.36 17.23 -15.08
CA PHE A 67 22.70 16.15 -14.18
C PHE A 67 24.20 15.92 -14.20
N ARG A 68 24.78 15.60 -13.05
CA ARG A 68 26.14 15.10 -12.95
C ARG A 68 26.11 13.58 -12.94
N VAL A 69 26.85 12.95 -13.83
CA VAL A 69 27.00 11.50 -13.93
C VAL A 69 28.46 11.10 -13.75
N ASP A 70 28.68 9.94 -13.14
CA ASP A 70 29.98 9.31 -12.98
C ASP A 70 29.75 7.79 -13.09
N ALA A 71 29.83 7.26 -14.31
CA ALA A 71 29.57 5.84 -14.59
C ALA A 71 30.45 5.36 -15.72
N LYS A 72 30.79 4.07 -15.69
CA LYS A 72 31.74 3.48 -16.63
C LYS A 72 31.12 3.14 -17.99
N ASP A 73 29.95 2.49 -18.00
CA ASP A 73 29.37 1.96 -19.24
C ASP A 73 27.92 2.44 -19.47
N SER A 74 27.19 2.76 -18.40
CA SER A 74 25.81 3.23 -18.49
C SER A 74 25.41 4.07 -17.29
N ALA A 75 24.57 5.07 -17.52
CA ALA A 75 23.93 5.89 -16.48
C ALA A 75 22.44 6.04 -16.76
N GLU A 76 21.65 6.19 -15.73
CA GLU A 76 20.23 6.55 -15.83
C GLU A 76 20.00 7.83 -15.03
N VAL A 77 19.36 8.83 -15.67
CA VAL A 77 18.91 10.05 -15.02
C VAL A 77 17.40 10.18 -15.18
N GLU A 78 16.72 10.68 -14.18
CA GLU A 78 15.29 10.89 -14.23
C GLU A 78 14.97 12.36 -14.44
N ILE A 79 14.15 12.64 -15.43
CA ILE A 79 13.62 13.97 -15.70
C ILE A 79 12.12 14.00 -15.42
N MET A 80 11.66 15.14 -14.97
CA MET A 80 10.25 15.41 -14.79
C MET A 80 9.75 16.24 -15.95
N LEU A 81 8.77 15.72 -16.70
CA LEU A 81 8.17 16.40 -17.82
C LEU A 81 7.32 17.62 -17.37
N PRO A 82 7.11 18.62 -18.24
CA PRO A 82 6.29 19.78 -17.92
C PRO A 82 4.89 19.41 -17.45
N SER A 83 4.36 20.13 -16.47
CA SER A 83 3.01 19.93 -15.94
C SER A 83 1.89 20.21 -16.95
N ALA A 84 2.19 20.96 -18.02
CA ALA A 84 1.24 21.25 -19.09
C ALA A 84 0.99 20.08 -20.06
N LEU A 85 1.67 18.92 -19.88
CA LEU A 85 1.31 17.72 -20.62
C LEU A 85 -0.08 17.25 -20.20
N PRO A 86 -0.94 16.84 -21.15
CA PRO A 86 -2.24 16.29 -20.81
C PRO A 86 -2.10 14.99 -20.02
N MET A 87 -2.96 14.80 -19.03
CA MET A 87 -2.99 13.59 -18.21
C MET A 87 -3.91 12.51 -18.79
N ASP A 88 -4.89 12.91 -19.59
CA ASP A 88 -6.01 12.11 -20.10
C ASP A 88 -5.82 11.59 -21.51
N LYS A 89 -4.77 12.02 -22.21
CA LYS A 89 -4.47 11.61 -23.58
C LYS A 89 -2.97 11.55 -23.85
N ALA A 90 -2.61 10.79 -24.87
CA ALA A 90 -1.23 10.64 -25.29
C ALA A 90 -0.61 11.96 -25.78
N ALA A 91 0.66 12.14 -25.47
CA ALA A 91 1.45 13.30 -25.90
C ALA A 91 2.83 12.88 -26.40
N ASN A 92 3.26 13.46 -27.53
CA ASN A 92 4.61 13.26 -28.05
C ASN A 92 5.53 14.36 -27.53
N VAL A 93 6.60 13.96 -26.88
CA VAL A 93 7.61 14.83 -26.30
C VAL A 93 8.94 14.60 -27.01
N SER A 94 9.63 15.66 -27.36
CA SER A 94 10.98 15.59 -27.91
C SER A 94 11.98 15.81 -26.79
N LEU A 95 12.94 14.91 -26.69
CA LEU A 95 14.06 14.99 -25.74
C LEU A 95 15.35 15.19 -26.55
N THR A 96 16.21 16.09 -26.11
CA THR A 96 17.52 16.27 -26.66
C THR A 96 18.55 16.15 -25.54
N VAL A 97 19.35 15.12 -25.59
CA VAL A 97 20.50 14.95 -24.69
C VAL A 97 21.68 15.67 -25.33
N CYS A 98 22.22 16.65 -24.64
CA CYS A 98 23.32 17.47 -25.10
C CYS A 98 24.58 17.09 -24.32
N GLY A 99 25.59 16.68 -25.05
CA GLY A 99 26.98 16.68 -24.63
C GLY A 99 27.74 17.75 -25.40
N THR A 100 29.05 17.94 -25.13
CA THR A 100 29.87 19.03 -25.72
C THR A 100 29.91 19.01 -27.26
N GLU A 101 29.98 17.82 -27.82
CA GLU A 101 30.21 17.68 -29.27
C GLU A 101 29.01 17.08 -30.02
N LYS A 102 28.08 16.44 -29.34
CA LYS A 102 26.99 15.71 -29.97
C LYS A 102 25.66 15.91 -29.27
N LYS A 103 24.64 16.25 -30.08
CA LYS A 103 23.25 16.31 -29.60
C LYS A 103 22.50 15.10 -30.11
N MET A 104 21.96 14.33 -29.19
CA MET A 104 21.13 13.17 -29.52
C MET A 104 19.65 13.48 -29.27
N LYS A 105 18.86 13.42 -30.34
CA LYS A 105 17.42 13.68 -30.29
C LYS A 105 16.65 12.38 -30.26
N THR A 106 15.69 12.27 -29.36
CA THR A 106 14.74 11.18 -29.30
C THR A 106 13.32 11.71 -29.11
N LYS A 107 12.32 10.94 -29.50
CA LYS A 107 10.91 11.25 -29.27
C LYS A 107 10.35 10.18 -28.34
N VAL A 108 9.54 10.60 -27.40
CA VAL A 108 8.88 9.72 -26.45
C VAL A 108 7.39 9.98 -26.53
N THR A 109 6.61 8.92 -26.69
CA THR A 109 5.16 8.98 -26.51
C THR A 109 4.86 8.77 -25.03
N VAL A 110 4.20 9.76 -24.44
CA VAL A 110 3.75 9.71 -23.06
C VAL A 110 2.28 9.34 -23.09
N ASP A 111 1.96 8.11 -22.69
CA ASP A 111 0.60 7.60 -22.68
C ASP A 111 -0.27 8.30 -21.62
N PRO A 112 -1.61 8.25 -21.73
CA PRO A 112 -2.51 8.73 -20.69
C PRO A 112 -2.15 8.16 -19.33
N MET A 113 -2.31 8.96 -18.28
CA MET A 113 -2.14 8.45 -16.91
C MET A 113 -3.29 7.56 -16.51
N ARG A 114 -2.95 6.42 -15.95
CA ARG A 114 -3.94 5.60 -15.25
C ARG A 114 -4.33 6.30 -13.96
N HIS A 115 -5.63 6.50 -13.76
CA HIS A 115 -6.15 6.96 -12.49
C HIS A 115 -6.24 5.78 -11.52
N TRP A 116 -5.68 5.97 -10.33
CA TRP A 116 -5.69 4.98 -9.27
C TRP A 116 -6.52 5.47 -8.10
N THR A 117 -7.29 4.58 -7.53
CA THR A 117 -7.84 4.78 -6.20
C THR A 117 -7.04 3.91 -5.25
N VAL A 118 -6.35 4.53 -4.31
CA VAL A 118 -5.54 3.84 -3.30
C VAL A 118 -6.29 3.87 -1.98
N PHE A 119 -6.66 2.70 -1.49
CA PHE A 119 -7.26 2.55 -0.17
C PHE A 119 -6.15 2.29 0.84
N LEU A 120 -6.03 3.17 1.83
CA LEU A 120 -5.11 2.98 2.96
C LEU A 120 -5.88 2.33 4.10
N TYR A 121 -5.48 1.13 4.45
CA TYR A 121 -6.06 0.33 5.50
C TYR A 121 -5.15 0.34 6.73
N ASN A 122 -5.50 1.17 7.72
CA ASN A 122 -4.77 1.26 8.97
C ASN A 122 -5.25 0.16 9.91
N HIS A 123 -4.39 -0.76 10.29
CA HIS A 123 -4.74 -1.81 11.25
C HIS A 123 -3.58 -2.11 12.19
N SER A 124 -3.87 -2.85 13.25
CA SER A 124 -2.87 -3.38 14.17
C SER A 124 -2.99 -4.90 14.21
N HIS A 125 -1.90 -5.58 13.86
CA HIS A 125 -1.85 -7.04 14.04
C HIS A 125 -1.89 -7.41 15.53
N VAL A 126 -2.70 -8.40 15.88
CA VAL A 126 -2.99 -8.78 17.26
C VAL A 126 -2.40 -10.15 17.59
N ASP A 127 -1.19 -10.14 18.16
CA ASP A 127 -0.52 -11.29 18.76
C ASP A 127 -0.80 -11.37 20.26
N ILE A 128 -1.58 -12.34 20.72
CA ILE A 128 -1.90 -12.47 22.14
C ILE A 128 -0.87 -13.36 22.82
N GLY A 129 0.05 -12.74 23.59
CA GLY A 129 1.07 -13.44 24.37
C GLY A 129 2.29 -13.93 23.57
N TYR A 130 2.38 -13.67 22.26
CA TYR A 130 3.53 -14.05 21.45
C TYR A 130 4.65 -13.01 21.48
N THR A 131 4.32 -11.76 21.21
CA THR A 131 5.29 -10.64 21.16
C THR A 131 5.56 -10.05 22.55
N ASN A 132 4.63 -10.22 23.49
CA ASN A 132 4.73 -9.73 24.87
C ASN A 132 3.80 -10.55 25.79
N THR A 133 3.80 -10.24 27.10
CA THR A 133 2.85 -10.86 28.03
C THR A 133 1.41 -10.47 27.69
N HIS A 134 0.44 -11.35 28.00
CA HIS A 134 -0.99 -11.08 27.76
C HIS A 134 -1.43 -9.72 28.32
N LYS A 135 -1.01 -9.39 29.55
CA LYS A 135 -1.33 -8.11 30.20
C LYS A 135 -0.82 -6.90 29.42
N ASN A 136 0.41 -6.97 28.93
CA ASN A 136 1.01 -5.86 28.18
C ASN A 136 0.37 -5.72 26.79
N VAL A 137 0.07 -6.84 26.12
CA VAL A 137 -0.62 -6.85 24.83
C VAL A 137 -2.04 -6.29 24.98
N GLU A 138 -2.78 -6.70 26.01
CA GLU A 138 -4.10 -6.15 26.30
C GLU A 138 -4.06 -4.63 26.51
N MET A 139 -3.11 -4.15 27.31
CA MET A 139 -2.95 -2.73 27.58
C MET A 139 -2.62 -1.95 26.31
N LEU A 140 -1.70 -2.48 25.48
CA LEU A 140 -1.32 -1.89 24.19
C LEU A 140 -2.53 -1.76 23.27
N HIS A 141 -3.26 -2.84 23.04
CA HIS A 141 -4.37 -2.84 22.07
C HIS A 141 -5.59 -2.05 22.56
N LYS A 142 -5.87 -2.00 23.85
CA LYS A 142 -6.87 -1.07 24.40
C LYS A 142 -6.49 0.40 24.15
N THR A 143 -5.20 0.71 24.31
CA THR A 143 -4.68 2.06 24.00
C THR A 143 -4.83 2.35 22.53
N ASN A 144 -4.48 1.42 21.63
CA ASN A 144 -4.64 1.58 20.20
C ASN A 144 -6.10 1.84 19.78
N VAL A 145 -7.07 1.17 20.38
CA VAL A 145 -8.50 1.43 20.12
C VAL A 145 -8.88 2.86 20.54
N LYS A 146 -8.46 3.31 21.74
CA LYS A 146 -8.75 4.65 22.23
C LYS A 146 -8.09 5.74 21.35
N GLU A 147 -6.81 5.60 21.04
CA GLU A 147 -6.10 6.55 20.18
C GLU A 147 -6.64 6.53 18.75
N GLY A 148 -7.00 5.37 18.22
CA GLY A 148 -7.64 5.23 16.92
C GLY A 148 -8.96 5.99 16.83
N MET A 149 -9.83 5.84 17.82
CA MET A 149 -11.09 6.61 17.89
C MET A 149 -10.84 8.12 18.03
N LYS A 150 -9.80 8.53 18.76
CA LYS A 150 -9.41 9.93 18.90
C LYS A 150 -8.93 10.52 17.57
N LEU A 151 -7.98 9.85 16.89
CA LEU A 151 -7.47 10.27 15.57
C LEU A 151 -8.59 10.35 14.52
N ALA A 152 -9.54 9.41 14.54
CA ALA A 152 -10.68 9.45 13.65
C ALA A 152 -11.53 10.70 13.86
N ARG A 153 -11.75 11.12 15.11
CA ARG A 153 -12.47 12.37 15.43
C ARG A 153 -11.69 13.62 15.00
N GLU A 154 -10.37 13.65 15.26
CA GLU A 154 -9.49 14.77 14.89
C GLU A 154 -9.42 14.98 13.38
N THR A 155 -9.54 13.91 12.61
CA THR A 155 -9.49 13.95 11.13
C THR A 155 -10.87 13.95 10.47
N ALA A 156 -11.96 14.01 11.23
CA ALA A 156 -13.33 13.95 10.70
C ALA A 156 -13.67 15.05 9.69
N GLY A 157 -13.00 16.21 9.78
CA GLY A 157 -13.16 17.33 8.86
C GLY A 157 -12.25 17.30 7.64
N HIS A 158 -11.43 16.26 7.45
CA HIS A 158 -10.59 16.13 6.27
C HIS A 158 -11.44 15.82 5.03
N VAL A 159 -10.89 16.11 3.85
CA VAL A 159 -11.56 15.80 2.57
C VAL A 159 -11.92 14.32 2.48
N ASP A 160 -12.95 14.02 1.71
CA ASP A 160 -13.40 12.64 1.52
C ASP A 160 -12.26 11.69 1.15
N GLY A 161 -12.22 10.56 1.86
CA GLY A 161 -11.17 9.55 1.71
C GLY A 161 -9.86 9.83 2.46
N ALA A 162 -9.67 11.01 3.05
CA ALA A 162 -8.47 11.33 3.84
C ALA A 162 -8.70 11.26 5.36
N ARG A 163 -9.91 10.91 5.80
CA ARG A 163 -10.24 10.69 7.20
C ARG A 163 -9.58 9.41 7.71
N PHE A 164 -9.01 9.47 8.90
CA PHE A 164 -8.49 8.30 9.58
C PHE A 164 -9.63 7.39 10.04
N VAL A 165 -9.45 6.08 9.87
CA VAL A 165 -10.36 5.05 10.37
C VAL A 165 -9.50 3.98 11.02
N TRP A 166 -9.91 3.50 12.18
CA TRP A 166 -9.17 2.46 12.88
C TRP A 166 -9.79 1.07 12.68
N ASN A 167 -8.94 0.13 12.30
CA ASN A 167 -9.29 -1.27 12.13
C ASN A 167 -8.48 -2.11 13.12
N PRO A 168 -9.09 -2.63 14.16
CA PRO A 168 -8.37 -3.42 15.17
C PRO A 168 -8.04 -4.85 14.76
N GLU A 169 -8.31 -5.23 13.51
CA GLU A 169 -8.14 -6.56 12.90
C GLU A 169 -9.10 -7.62 13.47
N VAL A 170 -9.28 -7.65 14.77
CA VAL A 170 -10.14 -8.61 15.49
C VAL A 170 -10.89 -7.87 16.61
N THR A 171 -11.94 -8.47 17.15
CA THR A 171 -12.77 -7.79 18.17
C THR A 171 -12.26 -7.90 19.59
N TRP A 172 -11.28 -8.76 19.88
CA TRP A 172 -10.71 -8.92 21.22
C TRP A 172 -10.23 -7.60 21.84
N PRO A 173 -9.51 -6.68 21.15
CA PRO A 173 -9.12 -5.40 21.73
C PRO A 173 -10.31 -4.54 22.18
N ILE A 174 -11.39 -4.56 21.40
CA ILE A 174 -12.63 -3.83 21.72
C ILE A 174 -13.29 -4.45 22.96
N GLU A 175 -13.37 -5.78 23.02
CA GLU A 175 -13.96 -6.47 24.19
C GLU A 175 -13.16 -6.22 25.47
N ARG A 176 -11.82 -6.24 25.38
CA ARG A 176 -10.98 -5.93 26.55
C ARG A 176 -11.20 -4.51 27.06
N LEU A 177 -11.35 -3.55 26.17
CA LEU A 177 -11.75 -2.18 26.54
C LEU A 177 -13.16 -2.15 27.14
N TRP A 178 -14.10 -2.81 26.49
CA TRP A 178 -15.52 -2.90 26.89
C TRP A 178 -15.73 -3.44 28.31
N ILE A 179 -14.91 -4.42 28.70
CA ILE A 179 -14.99 -5.05 30.02
C ILE A 179 -14.28 -4.19 31.08
N SER A 180 -13.08 -3.68 30.76
CA SER A 180 -12.24 -2.98 31.72
C SER A 180 -12.63 -1.52 31.96
N GLU A 181 -13.29 -0.86 30.97
CA GLU A 181 -13.71 0.54 31.01
C GLU A 181 -15.18 0.64 30.56
N PRO A 182 -16.15 0.17 31.40
CA PRO A 182 -17.58 0.12 31.02
C PRO A 182 -18.16 1.47 30.62
N GLU A 183 -17.63 2.55 31.15
CA GLU A 183 -18.03 3.93 30.85
C GLU A 183 -17.69 4.34 29.39
N LYS A 184 -16.83 3.57 28.72
CA LYS A 184 -16.46 3.79 27.32
C LYS A 184 -17.39 3.12 26.31
N ARG A 185 -18.32 2.28 26.75
CA ARG A 185 -19.19 1.49 25.87
C ARG A 185 -19.99 2.33 24.88
N ASP A 186 -20.58 3.40 25.36
CA ASP A 186 -21.36 4.30 24.49
C ASP A 186 -20.48 5.02 23.48
N GLU A 187 -19.25 5.40 23.87
CA GLU A 187 -18.27 6.01 22.98
C GLU A 187 -17.84 5.03 21.87
N VAL A 188 -17.60 3.76 22.21
CA VAL A 188 -17.27 2.70 21.25
C VAL A 188 -18.40 2.50 20.25
N ILE A 189 -19.65 2.35 20.72
CA ILE A 189 -20.80 2.18 19.84
C ILE A 189 -21.00 3.40 18.92
N ALA A 190 -20.84 4.60 19.47
CA ALA A 190 -20.93 5.83 18.67
C ALA A 190 -19.80 5.92 17.61
N ALA A 191 -18.59 5.48 17.95
CA ALA A 191 -17.47 5.43 17.00
C ALA A 191 -17.73 4.42 15.86
N ILE A 192 -18.28 3.24 16.17
CA ILE A 192 -18.67 2.25 15.16
C ILE A 192 -19.75 2.83 14.24
N ARG A 193 -20.78 3.47 14.79
CA ARG A 193 -21.87 4.08 13.99
C ARG A 193 -21.38 5.17 13.04
N ARG A 194 -20.37 5.95 13.43
CA ARG A 194 -19.76 6.97 12.56
C ARG A 194 -18.78 6.40 11.55
N GLY A 195 -18.42 5.13 11.67
CA GLY A 195 -17.34 4.51 10.86
C GLY A 195 -15.94 5.00 11.24
N ASP A 196 -15.74 5.43 12.49
CA ASP A 196 -14.43 5.79 13.05
C ASP A 196 -13.65 4.55 13.48
N LEU A 197 -14.38 3.53 13.91
CA LEU A 197 -13.90 2.23 14.36
C LEU A 197 -14.60 1.14 13.56
N CYS A 198 -13.84 0.34 12.82
CA CYS A 198 -14.36 -0.82 12.11
C CYS A 198 -14.55 -2.01 13.07
N VAL A 199 -15.50 -2.86 12.72
CA VAL A 199 -15.76 -4.13 13.43
C VAL A 199 -15.58 -5.26 12.44
N ASP A 200 -14.51 -6.02 12.60
CA ASP A 200 -14.33 -7.29 11.93
C ASP A 200 -15.09 -8.40 12.64
N ALA A 201 -15.48 -9.43 11.92
CA ALA A 201 -16.31 -10.46 12.51
C ALA A 201 -15.54 -11.37 13.46
N SER A 202 -14.22 -11.60 13.23
CA SER A 202 -13.46 -12.52 14.05
C SER A 202 -13.10 -11.95 15.41
N TYR A 203 -13.08 -12.84 16.41
CA TYR A 203 -12.70 -12.48 17.78
C TYR A 203 -11.19 -12.33 17.93
N VAL A 204 -10.44 -13.30 17.41
CA VAL A 204 -8.97 -13.37 17.43
C VAL A 204 -8.45 -14.03 16.17
N ASN A 205 -7.15 -13.87 15.88
CA ASN A 205 -6.47 -14.72 14.90
C ASN A 205 -6.34 -16.14 15.49
N LEU A 206 -6.90 -17.13 14.82
CA LEU A 206 -7.12 -18.46 15.37
C LEU A 206 -6.78 -19.54 14.35
N ASN A 207 -6.08 -20.59 14.79
CA ASN A 207 -5.95 -21.78 13.98
C ASN A 207 -7.25 -22.58 14.01
N THR A 208 -8.14 -22.25 13.09
CA THR A 208 -9.50 -22.80 13.04
C THR A 208 -9.55 -24.32 12.80
N SER A 209 -8.45 -24.93 12.33
CA SER A 209 -8.39 -26.37 12.07
C SER A 209 -8.34 -27.23 13.34
N ILE A 210 -7.99 -26.64 14.48
CA ILE A 210 -7.90 -27.34 15.78
C ILE A 210 -9.05 -26.97 16.72
N CYS A 211 -9.97 -26.14 16.26
CA CYS A 211 -11.14 -25.73 17.02
C CYS A 211 -12.26 -26.76 16.90
N SER A 212 -13.02 -26.93 17.96
CA SER A 212 -14.32 -27.62 17.93
C SER A 212 -15.38 -26.78 17.21
N ASP A 213 -16.46 -27.42 16.79
CA ASP A 213 -17.58 -26.72 16.13
C ASP A 213 -18.16 -25.61 17.02
N GLU A 214 -18.28 -25.85 18.32
CA GLU A 214 -18.77 -24.89 19.30
C GLU A 214 -17.87 -23.65 19.37
N GLU A 215 -16.55 -23.84 19.39
CA GLU A 215 -15.59 -22.73 19.41
C GLU A 215 -15.70 -21.91 18.11
N LEU A 216 -15.91 -22.54 16.97
CA LEU A 216 -16.07 -21.83 15.68
C LEU A 216 -17.32 -20.94 15.67
N PHE A 217 -18.43 -21.35 16.29
CA PHE A 217 -19.59 -20.47 16.47
C PHE A 217 -19.31 -19.31 17.42
N HIS A 218 -18.56 -19.56 18.49
CA HIS A 218 -18.23 -18.52 19.48
C HIS A 218 -17.30 -17.43 18.95
N VAL A 219 -16.52 -17.69 17.88
CA VAL A 219 -15.63 -16.67 17.26
C VAL A 219 -16.40 -15.40 16.87
N PHE A 220 -17.68 -15.50 16.54
CA PHE A 220 -18.50 -14.39 16.07
C PHE A 220 -19.37 -13.73 17.15
N LYS A 221 -19.40 -14.26 18.35
CA LYS A 221 -20.34 -13.83 19.41
C LYS A 221 -20.25 -12.34 19.72
N PHE A 222 -19.05 -11.83 19.97
CA PHE A 222 -18.89 -10.43 20.37
C PHE A 222 -19.11 -9.46 19.21
N SER A 223 -18.69 -9.81 18.00
CA SER A 223 -18.98 -9.00 16.81
C SER A 223 -20.47 -8.91 16.52
N ARG A 224 -21.25 -9.98 16.76
CA ARG A 224 -22.72 -9.97 16.67
C ARG A 224 -23.35 -9.04 17.70
N GLU A 225 -22.83 -9.02 18.92
CA GLU A 225 -23.29 -8.08 19.96
C GLU A 225 -23.00 -6.62 19.57
N LEU A 226 -21.81 -6.32 19.05
CA LEU A 226 -21.47 -4.99 18.55
C LEU A 226 -22.36 -4.58 17.37
N GLN A 227 -22.64 -5.49 16.44
CA GLN A 227 -23.58 -5.27 15.34
C GLN A 227 -25.00 -4.98 15.85
N ARG A 228 -25.48 -5.77 16.79
CA ARG A 228 -26.81 -5.58 17.39
C ARG A 228 -26.94 -4.21 18.07
N LEU A 229 -25.91 -3.79 18.80
CA LEU A 229 -25.90 -2.51 19.51
C LEU A 229 -25.69 -1.31 18.61
N SER A 230 -24.83 -1.42 17.61
CA SER A 230 -24.49 -0.32 16.70
C SER A 230 -25.42 -0.20 15.50
N GLY A 231 -26.03 -1.30 15.04
CA GLY A 231 -26.75 -1.38 13.78
C GLY A 231 -25.83 -1.46 12.55
N VAL A 232 -24.51 -1.51 12.74
CA VAL A 232 -23.52 -1.60 11.66
C VAL A 232 -23.16 -3.05 11.41
N PRO A 233 -23.22 -3.56 10.16
CA PRO A 233 -22.85 -4.93 9.83
C PRO A 233 -21.38 -5.21 10.16
N ALA A 234 -21.12 -6.40 10.75
CA ALA A 234 -19.78 -6.97 10.89
C ALA A 234 -19.68 -8.20 9.97
N ASP A 235 -19.64 -7.97 8.69
CA ASP A 235 -19.75 -9.00 7.64
C ASP A 235 -18.44 -9.34 6.94
N VAL A 236 -17.33 -8.85 7.46
CA VAL A 236 -15.96 -9.15 7.02
C VAL A 236 -15.26 -9.99 8.06
N PHE A 237 -14.74 -11.14 7.68
CA PHE A 237 -13.86 -11.97 8.50
C PHE A 237 -12.42 -11.73 8.06
N GLN A 238 -11.57 -11.35 9.00
CA GLN A 238 -10.13 -11.20 8.75
C GLN A 238 -9.34 -12.25 9.51
N GLN A 239 -8.29 -12.77 8.90
CA GLN A 239 -7.33 -13.63 9.57
C GLN A 239 -5.94 -13.44 8.97
N PHE A 240 -5.02 -12.97 9.79
CA PHE A 240 -3.65 -12.67 9.40
C PHE A 240 -2.67 -13.53 10.21
N ASP A 241 -1.51 -13.79 9.60
CA ASP A 241 -0.40 -14.53 10.23
C ASP A 241 -0.72 -15.98 10.68
N ILE A 242 -1.83 -16.52 10.26
CA ILE A 242 -2.22 -17.90 10.55
C ILE A 242 -2.06 -18.77 9.29
N PRO A 243 -1.59 -20.02 9.39
CA PRO A 243 -1.28 -20.86 8.23
C PRO A 243 -2.48 -21.19 7.32
N GLY A 244 -3.70 -21.05 7.80
CA GLY A 244 -4.90 -21.34 7.01
C GLY A 244 -6.19 -21.14 7.77
N ILE A 245 -7.30 -21.33 7.05
CA ILE A 245 -8.67 -21.27 7.57
C ILE A 245 -9.34 -22.60 7.27
N SER A 246 -10.00 -23.19 8.24
CA SER A 246 -10.74 -24.44 8.09
C SER A 246 -11.87 -24.30 7.07
N TRP A 247 -11.98 -25.25 6.14
CA TRP A 247 -13.03 -25.25 5.14
C TRP A 247 -14.44 -25.36 5.79
N GLY A 248 -14.54 -26.10 6.89
CA GLY A 248 -15.78 -26.21 7.67
C GLY A 248 -16.28 -24.89 8.27
N LEU A 249 -15.44 -23.84 8.32
CA LEU A 249 -15.87 -22.53 8.79
C LEU A 249 -16.79 -21.80 7.79
N VAL A 250 -16.78 -22.16 6.50
CA VAL A 250 -17.58 -21.46 5.46
C VAL A 250 -19.08 -21.51 5.75
N PRO A 251 -19.70 -22.66 6.06
CA PRO A 251 -21.11 -22.70 6.47
C PRO A 251 -21.42 -21.88 7.71
N VAL A 252 -20.53 -21.90 8.70
CA VAL A 252 -20.69 -21.10 9.94
C VAL A 252 -20.66 -19.60 9.59
N MET A 253 -19.68 -19.16 8.82
CA MET A 253 -19.60 -17.78 8.36
C MET A 253 -20.86 -17.34 7.61
N ALA A 254 -21.35 -18.16 6.69
CA ALA A 254 -22.55 -17.87 5.91
C ALA A 254 -23.79 -17.76 6.81
N GLN A 255 -23.94 -18.65 7.81
CA GLN A 255 -25.02 -18.61 8.80
C GLN A 255 -24.95 -17.36 9.66
N GLU A 256 -23.75 -16.93 10.06
CA GLU A 256 -23.49 -15.73 10.82
C GLU A 256 -23.57 -14.44 9.99
N GLY A 257 -23.90 -14.54 8.69
CA GLY A 257 -24.05 -13.39 7.80
C GLY A 257 -22.73 -12.76 7.34
N ILE A 258 -21.61 -13.49 7.48
CA ILE A 258 -20.32 -13.07 6.96
C ILE A 258 -20.34 -13.23 5.43
N LYS A 259 -19.93 -12.19 4.72
CA LYS A 259 -19.95 -12.16 3.24
C LYS A 259 -18.54 -12.19 2.65
N TYR A 260 -17.58 -11.63 3.36
CA TYR A 260 -16.24 -11.37 2.86
C TYR A 260 -15.19 -11.97 3.79
N VAL A 261 -14.14 -12.53 3.19
CA VAL A 261 -12.98 -13.04 3.90
C VAL A 261 -11.73 -12.40 3.34
N ILE A 262 -10.91 -11.82 4.20
CA ILE A 262 -9.57 -11.34 3.85
C ILE A 262 -8.57 -12.14 4.68
N SER A 263 -7.61 -12.77 4.02
CA SER A 263 -6.58 -13.55 4.70
C SER A 263 -5.20 -13.24 4.17
N TRP A 264 -4.26 -13.00 5.07
CA TRP A 264 -2.83 -12.97 4.80
C TRP A 264 -2.13 -14.08 5.61
N PRO A 265 -2.08 -15.30 5.06
CA PRO A 265 -1.51 -16.43 5.79
C PRO A 265 0.00 -16.27 5.97
N ASN A 266 0.49 -16.76 7.11
CA ASN A 266 1.92 -16.93 7.34
C ASN A 266 2.42 -18.13 6.52
N THR A 267 2.97 -17.86 5.34
CA THR A 267 3.45 -18.90 4.41
C THR A 267 4.79 -19.49 4.80
N ASP A 268 5.50 -18.87 5.74
CA ASP A 268 6.85 -19.34 6.16
C ASP A 268 6.77 -20.45 7.22
N ARG A 269 5.60 -20.64 7.84
CA ARG A 269 5.39 -21.59 8.94
C ARG A 269 4.48 -22.77 8.59
N GLY A 270 4.19 -23.00 7.37
CA GLY A 270 3.33 -24.12 6.97
C GLY A 270 2.68 -23.92 5.63
N GLY A 271 2.71 -24.95 4.85
CA GLY A 271 2.45 -24.93 3.46
C GLY A 271 1.11 -24.39 3.06
N ASN A 272 1.10 -23.29 2.39
CA ASN A 272 0.09 -22.92 1.44
C ASN A 272 0.64 -23.15 0.02
N ALA A 273 0.85 -24.42 -0.32
CA ALA A 273 1.28 -24.78 -1.68
C ALA A 273 0.31 -24.27 -2.75
N HIS A 274 -0.95 -24.03 -2.35
CA HIS A 274 -2.03 -23.58 -3.24
C HIS A 274 -2.24 -22.06 -3.27
N SER A 275 -1.76 -21.32 -2.28
CA SER A 275 -1.97 -19.87 -2.20
C SER A 275 -1.31 -19.07 -3.32
N ARG A 276 -0.25 -19.61 -3.92
CA ARG A 276 0.51 -18.93 -4.98
C ARG A 276 -0.29 -18.65 -6.24
N ASN A 277 -1.37 -19.39 -6.48
CA ASN A 277 -2.18 -19.27 -7.69
C ASN A 277 -3.41 -18.38 -7.52
N ILE A 278 -3.72 -17.94 -6.29
CA ILE A 278 -4.91 -17.15 -5.97
C ILE A 278 -4.58 -15.76 -5.42
N ASP A 279 -3.29 -15.42 -5.30
CA ASP A 279 -2.86 -14.14 -4.77
C ASP A 279 -3.44 -12.97 -5.59
N GLY A 280 -4.13 -12.06 -4.89
CA GLY A 280 -4.73 -10.86 -5.47
C GLY A 280 -6.01 -11.07 -6.27
N MET A 281 -6.51 -12.30 -6.40
CA MET A 281 -7.74 -12.59 -7.12
C MET A 281 -8.87 -12.95 -6.14
N PRO A 282 -9.97 -12.20 -6.10
CA PRO A 282 -11.14 -12.59 -5.32
C PRO A 282 -11.84 -13.80 -5.98
N PHE A 283 -12.29 -14.73 -5.15
CA PHE A 283 -13.06 -15.90 -5.60
C PHE A 283 -14.15 -16.28 -4.61
N TRP A 284 -15.19 -16.96 -5.10
CA TRP A 284 -16.20 -17.55 -4.23
C TRP A 284 -15.67 -18.83 -3.60
N TRP A 285 -15.48 -18.79 -2.28
CA TRP A 285 -15.13 -19.96 -1.51
C TRP A 285 -16.41 -20.67 -1.05
N VAL A 286 -16.68 -21.80 -1.67
CA VAL A 286 -17.88 -22.61 -1.41
C VAL A 286 -17.58 -23.58 -0.28
N GLY A 287 -18.51 -23.71 0.66
CA GLY A 287 -18.39 -24.62 1.80
C GLY A 287 -18.54 -26.10 1.41
N PRO A 288 -18.22 -27.01 2.36
CA PRO A 288 -18.37 -28.45 2.15
C PRO A 288 -19.84 -28.90 1.94
N ASP A 289 -20.79 -28.07 2.33
CA ASP A 289 -22.23 -28.26 2.08
C ASP A 289 -22.65 -28.03 0.61
N GLY A 290 -21.74 -27.50 -0.22
CA GLY A 290 -21.93 -27.24 -1.64
C GLY A 290 -22.79 -26.01 -1.99
N HIS A 291 -23.29 -25.27 -1.01
CA HIS A 291 -24.15 -24.10 -1.24
C HIS A 291 -23.76 -22.85 -0.44
N SER A 292 -23.29 -22.98 0.80
CA SER A 292 -22.76 -21.86 1.58
C SER A 292 -21.52 -21.30 0.89
N LYS A 293 -21.39 -19.97 0.83
CA LYS A 293 -20.22 -19.34 0.19
C LYS A 293 -19.93 -17.96 0.76
N VAL A 294 -18.66 -17.60 0.70
CA VAL A 294 -18.14 -16.28 1.03
C VAL A 294 -17.22 -15.79 -0.10
N LEU A 295 -17.12 -14.47 -0.28
CA LEU A 295 -16.14 -13.91 -1.20
C LEU A 295 -14.78 -13.83 -0.50
N PHE A 296 -13.82 -14.59 -0.96
CA PHE A 296 -12.49 -14.69 -0.38
C PHE A 296 -11.49 -13.87 -1.19
N LEU A 297 -10.67 -13.09 -0.49
CA LEU A 297 -9.54 -12.37 -1.06
C LEU A 297 -8.28 -12.66 -0.26
N GLN A 298 -7.24 -13.13 -0.94
CA GLN A 298 -5.88 -13.22 -0.41
C GLN A 298 -5.03 -12.20 -1.15
N PRO A 299 -4.76 -11.02 -0.56
CA PRO A 299 -4.09 -9.95 -1.28
C PRO A 299 -2.59 -10.19 -1.54
N GLY A 300 -1.99 -11.23 -1.00
CA GLY A 300 -0.59 -11.58 -1.14
C GLY A 300 0.00 -12.19 0.13
N LYS A 301 1.30 -12.06 0.34
CA LYS A 301 1.96 -12.59 1.53
C LYS A 301 1.87 -11.61 2.70
N TYR A 302 1.71 -12.14 3.91
CA TYR A 302 1.69 -11.38 5.15
C TYR A 302 2.83 -10.38 5.34
N SER A 303 4.05 -10.72 4.95
CA SER A 303 5.24 -9.88 5.08
C SER A 303 5.45 -8.85 3.97
N ASN A 304 4.54 -8.76 3.01
CA ASN A 304 4.69 -7.87 1.85
C ASN A 304 4.15 -6.45 2.08
N SER A 305 3.91 -6.04 3.30
CA SER A 305 3.69 -4.63 3.62
C SER A 305 5.01 -3.85 3.48
N GLY A 306 5.53 -3.79 2.25
CA GLY A 306 6.67 -2.94 1.94
C GLY A 306 6.30 -1.49 2.24
N SER A 307 7.15 -0.78 2.96
CA SER A 307 7.01 0.66 3.06
C SER A 307 7.01 1.24 1.65
N MET A 308 6.14 2.21 1.38
CA MET A 308 6.05 2.86 0.06
C MET A 308 7.37 3.53 -0.36
N ASP A 309 8.28 3.79 0.58
CA ASP A 309 9.59 4.42 0.40
C ASP A 309 10.71 3.45 0.10
N LYS A 310 10.54 2.16 0.33
CA LYS A 310 11.59 1.16 0.03
C LYS A 310 11.22 0.29 -1.15
N GLY A 311 10.74 0.85 -2.23
CA GLY A 311 10.35 0.14 -3.44
C GLY A 311 10.50 -1.37 -3.27
N ASN A 312 9.42 -2.10 -3.28
CA ASN A 312 9.39 -3.53 -3.00
C ASN A 312 10.49 -4.26 -3.78
N THR A 313 11.56 -4.65 -3.11
CA THR A 313 12.69 -5.36 -3.71
C THR A 313 12.32 -6.77 -4.18
N THR A 314 11.13 -7.24 -3.89
CA THR A 314 10.59 -8.53 -4.35
C THR A 314 9.76 -8.43 -5.64
N GLY A 315 9.68 -7.26 -6.27
CA GLY A 315 9.53 -7.12 -7.70
C GLY A 315 8.15 -7.37 -8.31
N ARG A 316 7.08 -7.44 -7.55
CA ARG A 316 5.75 -7.30 -8.12
C ARG A 316 5.01 -6.17 -7.43
N PRO A 317 4.87 -5.01 -8.07
CA PRO A 317 3.93 -4.01 -7.59
C PRO A 317 2.53 -4.64 -7.58
N TRP A 318 1.74 -4.29 -6.60
CA TRP A 318 0.31 -4.60 -6.53
C TRP A 318 -0.49 -4.11 -7.76
N PHE A 319 0.18 -3.50 -8.68
CA PHE A 319 -0.30 -2.84 -9.87
C PHE A 319 0.20 -3.62 -11.10
N GLY A 320 -0.34 -4.77 -11.32
CA GLY A 320 -0.19 -5.53 -12.56
C GLY A 320 -1.32 -5.21 -13.53
#